data_91c164a28e899762a015bff7bac6b4b3
#
_entry.id   91c164a28e899762a015bff7bac6b4b3
#
_cell.length_a   1.000
_cell.length_b   1.000
_cell.length_c   1.000
_cell.angle_alpha   90.00
_cell.angle_beta   90.00
_cell.angle_gamma   90.00
#
_symmetry.space_group_name_H-M   'P 1'
#
loop_
_entity.id
_entity.type
_entity.pdbx_description
1 polymer ?
#
loop_
_entity_poly.entity_id
_entity_poly.type
_entity_poly.pdbx_seq_one_letter_code
_entity_poly.pdbx_strand_id
1 'polypeptide(L)'
;MQTDNNCIVIFGASGDLTHRKLIPALYNLFKFGRLNKFSVLGVARSELNDETFREKMREALLETEETTPETLDAFCSHLYYQAVNTSDAADYGKLVPRLEELHTKYQTNGNTLYYMSTPPSLYGVIPECLAAHGLNEEKDGWKRIIVEKPFGYDEKTAQELDVQIHRFFEEHQIYRIDHYLGKETVQNLLVLRFSNGLFEPLWNRNFIDYVEITGAEAIGVEERGGYYDGSGAMRDMFQNHLLQVLAMVAMEPPAIINANSMRDEVAKVMHSLRPLTQDDVEHNLVLGQYTAAEIDGKEVKGYLQEKGVPANSRTETFMALRCEIENWRWAGVPFYVRTGKRLPARVTEIVIHFKTTPHPVFSQNAPENKLIIRIQPDEAISMRFGLKKPGAGFEAKEVSMDFRYADLADEQVLTAYERLLLDAMKGDATLFARTDAVHAAWKFVQPILDYKEAGGRIYEYEAGTWGPVAAEKLIAKSGRVWRKPSGKMKKKV
;
A
#
# COMPACT_ATOMS: atom_id res chain seq x y z
N MET A 1 15.80 -15.17 11.01
CA MET A 1 15.75 -14.81 12.46
C MET A 1 14.32 -14.92 12.92
N GLN A 2 14.11 -15.52 14.09
CA GLN A 2 12.80 -15.62 14.76
C GLN A 2 12.45 -14.30 15.47
N THR A 3 11.16 -14.14 15.82
CA THR A 3 10.69 -13.04 16.67
C THR A 3 11.04 -13.27 18.14
N ASP A 4 10.94 -12.21 18.96
CA ASP A 4 10.82 -12.37 20.40
C ASP A 4 9.54 -13.16 20.73
N ASN A 5 9.49 -13.75 21.95
CA ASN A 5 8.25 -14.33 22.45
C ASN A 5 7.22 -13.22 22.61
N ASN A 6 5.99 -13.41 22.11
CA ASN A 6 4.98 -12.36 22.13
C ASN A 6 3.54 -12.89 22.13
N CYS A 7 2.60 -12.04 22.53
CA CYS A 7 1.18 -12.24 22.39
C CYS A 7 0.63 -11.31 21.31
N ILE A 8 -0.09 -11.84 20.32
CA ILE A 8 -0.72 -11.08 19.24
C ILE A 8 -2.20 -10.99 19.56
N VAL A 9 -2.70 -9.78 19.81
CA VAL A 9 -4.12 -9.51 20.11
C VAL A 9 -4.77 -8.92 18.86
N ILE A 10 -5.75 -9.60 18.28
CA ILE A 10 -6.44 -9.16 17.07
C ILE A 10 -7.83 -8.66 17.43
N PHE A 11 -8.04 -7.35 17.46
CA PHE A 11 -9.36 -6.74 17.54
C PHE A 11 -10.09 -6.89 16.21
N GLY A 12 -11.36 -7.30 16.26
CA GLY A 12 -12.12 -7.64 15.05
C GLY A 12 -11.84 -9.06 14.53
N ALA A 13 -11.52 -9.98 15.45
CA ALA A 13 -11.12 -11.34 15.14
C ALA A 13 -12.16 -12.18 14.39
N SER A 14 -13.43 -11.80 14.41
CA SER A 14 -14.51 -12.43 13.63
C SER A 14 -14.69 -11.82 12.23
N GLY A 15 -13.84 -10.87 11.82
CA GLY A 15 -13.96 -10.14 10.56
C GLY A 15 -13.23 -10.81 9.39
N ASP A 16 -13.59 -10.40 8.18
CA ASP A 16 -13.05 -10.92 6.90
C ASP A 16 -11.52 -10.80 6.78
N LEU A 17 -10.94 -9.67 7.20
CA LEU A 17 -9.49 -9.46 7.14
C LEU A 17 -8.73 -10.47 7.99
N THR A 18 -9.23 -10.76 9.19
CA THR A 18 -8.63 -11.76 10.08
C THR A 18 -8.62 -13.13 9.45
N HIS A 19 -9.76 -13.58 8.89
CA HIS A 19 -9.89 -14.88 8.27
C HIS A 19 -9.05 -15.04 7.01
N ARG A 20 -9.10 -14.05 6.12
CA ARG A 20 -8.50 -14.15 4.78
C ARG A 20 -7.05 -13.70 4.69
N LYS A 21 -6.56 -12.95 5.67
CA LYS A 21 -5.20 -12.37 5.60
C LYS A 21 -4.37 -12.58 6.85
N LEU A 22 -4.88 -12.25 8.05
CA LEU A 22 -4.04 -12.23 9.24
C LEU A 22 -3.72 -13.64 9.74
N ILE A 23 -4.72 -14.49 9.85
CA ILE A 23 -4.53 -15.88 10.30
C ILE A 23 -3.70 -16.68 9.29
N PRO A 24 -3.95 -16.62 7.96
CA PRO A 24 -3.06 -17.23 6.98
C PRO A 24 -1.61 -16.72 7.03
N ALA A 25 -1.41 -15.40 7.20
CA ALA A 25 -0.08 -14.84 7.32
C ALA A 25 0.67 -15.33 8.57
N LEU A 26 -0.01 -15.40 9.73
CA LEU A 26 0.57 -15.93 10.96
C LEU A 26 0.85 -17.44 10.87
N TYR A 27 -0.03 -18.19 10.20
CA TYR A 27 0.18 -19.61 9.92
C TYR A 27 1.42 -19.86 9.07
N ASN A 28 1.59 -19.08 8.00
CA ASN A 28 2.76 -19.18 7.14
C ASN A 28 4.05 -18.81 7.90
N LEU A 29 4.04 -17.73 8.69
CA LEU A 29 5.17 -17.37 9.55
C LEU A 29 5.51 -18.47 10.56
N PHE A 30 4.49 -19.15 11.12
CA PHE A 30 4.69 -20.31 11.98
C PHE A 30 5.31 -21.49 11.21
N LYS A 31 4.73 -21.86 10.06
CA LYS A 31 5.21 -22.93 9.16
C LYS A 31 6.68 -22.72 8.73
N PHE A 32 7.08 -21.47 8.53
CA PHE A 32 8.47 -21.11 8.15
C PHE A 32 9.41 -20.98 9.36
N GLY A 33 8.95 -21.28 10.58
CA GLY A 33 9.75 -21.18 11.79
C GLY A 33 10.20 -19.75 12.12
N ARG A 34 9.43 -18.74 11.69
CA ARG A 34 9.74 -17.33 11.95
C ARG A 34 9.23 -16.86 13.31
N LEU A 35 8.22 -17.51 13.85
CA LEU A 35 7.67 -17.24 15.19
C LEU A 35 8.38 -18.11 16.22
N ASN A 36 8.73 -17.49 17.37
CA ASN A 36 9.23 -18.22 18.51
C ASN A 36 8.02 -18.69 19.39
N LYS A 37 8.08 -18.59 20.72
CA LYS A 37 6.92 -18.83 21.56
C LYS A 37 5.92 -17.69 21.39
N PHE A 38 4.71 -18.00 20.95
CA PHE A 38 3.68 -17.00 20.67
C PHE A 38 2.29 -17.48 21.03
N SER A 39 1.37 -16.56 21.22
CA SER A 39 -0.08 -16.80 21.28
C SER A 39 -0.82 -15.78 20.43
N VAL A 40 -1.99 -16.15 19.89
CA VAL A 40 -2.89 -15.27 19.18
C VAL A 40 -4.19 -15.20 19.99
N LEU A 41 -4.54 -14.00 20.47
CA LEU A 41 -5.79 -13.74 21.18
C LEU A 41 -6.75 -12.97 20.25
N GLY A 42 -7.76 -13.65 19.74
CA GLY A 42 -8.85 -13.03 19.00
C GLY A 42 -9.79 -12.29 19.95
N VAL A 43 -10.11 -11.04 19.61
CA VAL A 43 -11.01 -10.18 20.40
C VAL A 43 -12.10 -9.62 19.49
N ALA A 44 -13.37 -9.91 19.80
CA ALA A 44 -14.52 -9.30 19.13
C ALA A 44 -15.77 -9.40 20.01
N ARG A 45 -16.87 -8.78 19.54
CA ARG A 45 -18.16 -8.77 20.25
C ARG A 45 -18.89 -10.11 20.20
N SER A 46 -18.56 -10.97 19.23
CA SER A 46 -19.22 -12.27 19.05
C SER A 46 -18.95 -13.16 20.27
N GLU A 47 -19.96 -13.84 20.77
CA GLU A 47 -19.85 -14.81 21.86
C GLU A 47 -19.26 -16.12 21.33
N LEU A 48 -17.93 -16.21 21.32
CA LEU A 48 -17.17 -17.42 20.98
C LEU A 48 -16.29 -17.81 22.18
N ASN A 49 -15.87 -19.08 22.21
CA ASN A 49 -14.81 -19.56 23.08
C ASN A 49 -13.58 -19.99 22.27
N ASP A 50 -12.51 -20.42 22.94
CA ASP A 50 -11.27 -20.84 22.31
C ASP A 50 -11.49 -21.95 21.27
N GLU A 51 -12.35 -22.91 21.57
CA GLU A 51 -12.62 -24.09 20.73
C GLU A 51 -13.34 -23.70 19.43
N THR A 52 -14.44 -22.97 19.56
CA THR A 52 -15.21 -22.49 18.39
C THR A 52 -14.42 -21.48 17.53
N PHE A 53 -13.53 -20.70 18.14
CA PHE A 53 -12.64 -19.81 17.40
C PHE A 53 -11.60 -20.62 16.62
N ARG A 54 -10.98 -21.63 17.26
CA ARG A 54 -10.02 -22.53 16.58
C ARG A 54 -10.64 -23.25 15.39
N GLU A 55 -11.85 -23.75 15.54
CA GLU A 55 -12.57 -24.43 14.45
C GLU A 55 -12.77 -23.50 13.24
N LYS A 56 -13.27 -22.27 13.47
CA LYS A 56 -13.45 -21.29 12.41
C LYS A 56 -12.13 -20.92 11.71
N MET A 57 -11.05 -20.76 12.46
CA MET A 57 -9.75 -20.42 11.87
C MET A 57 -9.15 -21.61 11.12
N ARG A 58 -9.41 -22.83 11.59
CA ARG A 58 -9.06 -24.08 10.91
C ARG A 58 -9.74 -24.16 9.52
N GLU A 59 -11.04 -23.91 9.48
CA GLU A 59 -11.79 -23.89 8.20
C GLU A 59 -11.21 -22.86 7.22
N ALA A 60 -10.95 -21.63 7.70
CA ALA A 60 -10.35 -20.58 6.87
C ALA A 60 -8.95 -20.97 6.33
N LEU A 61 -8.14 -21.66 7.11
CA LEU A 61 -6.81 -22.13 6.67
C LEU A 61 -6.89 -23.27 5.66
N LEU A 62 -7.85 -24.19 5.81
CA LEU A 62 -8.08 -25.26 4.84
C LEU A 62 -8.54 -24.75 3.48
N GLU A 63 -9.21 -23.61 3.43
CA GLU A 63 -9.65 -22.97 2.18
C GLU A 63 -8.54 -22.21 1.46
N THR A 64 -7.53 -21.70 2.20
CA THR A 64 -6.58 -20.71 1.68
C THR A 64 -5.14 -21.21 1.58
N GLU A 65 -4.77 -22.25 2.32
CA GLU A 65 -3.37 -22.69 2.50
C GLU A 65 -3.19 -24.19 2.26
N GLU A 66 -2.02 -24.55 1.76
CA GLU A 66 -1.56 -25.94 1.78
C GLU A 66 -1.15 -26.32 3.20
N THR A 67 -1.89 -27.22 3.83
CA THR A 67 -1.71 -27.62 5.24
C THR A 67 -1.51 -29.14 5.37
N THR A 68 -0.81 -29.54 6.45
CA THR A 68 -0.91 -30.90 6.98
C THR A 68 -1.71 -30.88 8.28
N PRO A 69 -2.42 -31.96 8.64
CA PRO A 69 -3.19 -32.01 9.88
C PRO A 69 -2.34 -31.65 11.10
N GLU A 70 -1.12 -32.17 11.18
CA GLU A 70 -0.20 -31.98 12.31
C GLU A 70 0.21 -30.50 12.45
N THR A 71 0.58 -29.85 11.36
CA THR A 71 0.99 -28.44 11.35
C THR A 71 -0.19 -27.53 11.67
N LEU A 72 -1.37 -27.86 11.15
CA LEU A 72 -2.60 -27.12 11.39
C LEU A 72 -3.01 -27.22 12.87
N ASP A 73 -3.00 -28.43 13.46
CA ASP A 73 -3.32 -28.67 14.88
C ASP A 73 -2.33 -27.94 15.79
N ALA A 74 -1.05 -28.05 15.49
CA ALA A 74 -0.01 -27.35 16.23
C ALA A 74 -0.25 -25.83 16.23
N PHE A 75 -0.50 -25.20 15.07
CA PHE A 75 -0.79 -23.78 14.99
C PHE A 75 -2.09 -23.40 15.72
N CYS A 76 -3.18 -24.14 15.51
CA CYS A 76 -4.47 -23.86 16.14
C CYS A 76 -4.40 -23.92 17.67
N SER A 77 -3.47 -24.70 18.24
CA SER A 77 -3.26 -24.75 19.69
C SER A 77 -2.78 -23.43 20.30
N HIS A 78 -2.25 -22.51 19.48
CA HIS A 78 -1.81 -21.17 19.89
C HIS A 78 -2.93 -20.11 19.77
N LEU A 79 -4.13 -20.48 19.28
CA LEU A 79 -5.25 -19.57 19.10
C LEU A 79 -6.16 -19.56 20.32
N TYR A 80 -6.51 -18.37 20.79
CA TYR A 80 -7.36 -18.10 21.93
C TYR A 80 -8.39 -17.04 21.58
N TYR A 81 -9.47 -16.94 22.35
CA TYR A 81 -10.52 -15.97 22.11
C TYR A 81 -11.05 -15.35 23.39
N GLN A 82 -11.35 -14.07 23.35
CA GLN A 82 -12.04 -13.35 24.41
C GLN A 82 -13.15 -12.47 23.83
N ALA A 83 -14.41 -12.72 24.21
CA ALA A 83 -15.51 -11.84 23.87
C ALA A 83 -15.38 -10.53 24.65
N VAL A 84 -15.32 -9.41 23.91
CA VAL A 84 -15.20 -8.06 24.47
C VAL A 84 -16.02 -7.10 23.62
N ASN A 85 -16.82 -6.26 24.25
CA ASN A 85 -17.42 -5.10 23.61
C ASN A 85 -16.34 -4.03 23.41
N THR A 86 -15.82 -3.94 22.17
CA THR A 86 -14.69 -3.06 21.84
C THR A 86 -14.97 -1.56 22.00
N SER A 87 -16.22 -1.16 22.28
CA SER A 87 -16.61 0.22 22.57
C SER A 87 -16.84 0.49 24.06
N ASP A 88 -16.68 -0.50 24.93
CA ASP A 88 -16.91 -0.40 26.37
C ASP A 88 -15.60 -0.63 27.13
N ALA A 89 -15.06 0.45 27.71
CA ALA A 89 -13.82 0.38 28.47
C ALA A 89 -13.86 -0.63 29.63
N ALA A 90 -15.01 -0.79 30.32
CA ALA A 90 -15.12 -1.73 31.42
C ALA A 90 -14.89 -3.19 30.99
N ASP A 91 -15.30 -3.52 29.77
CA ASP A 91 -15.16 -4.89 29.22
C ASP A 91 -13.70 -5.29 28.97
N TYR A 92 -12.79 -4.32 28.79
CA TYR A 92 -11.35 -4.57 28.62
C TYR A 92 -10.69 -5.12 29.88
N GLY A 93 -11.33 -4.97 31.07
CA GLY A 93 -10.90 -5.64 32.28
C GLY A 93 -10.79 -7.17 32.14
N LYS A 94 -11.55 -7.79 31.21
CA LYS A 94 -11.48 -9.22 30.91
C LYS A 94 -10.16 -9.60 30.23
N LEU A 95 -9.52 -8.67 29.55
CA LEU A 95 -8.25 -8.91 28.84
C LEU A 95 -7.08 -9.03 29.82
N VAL A 96 -7.10 -8.35 30.95
CA VAL A 96 -5.99 -8.33 31.90
C VAL A 96 -5.63 -9.75 32.38
N PRO A 97 -6.52 -10.52 33.05
CA PRO A 97 -6.19 -11.87 33.50
C PRO A 97 -5.91 -12.84 32.35
N ARG A 98 -6.57 -12.60 31.18
CA ARG A 98 -6.36 -13.43 29.99
C ARG A 98 -4.97 -13.26 29.41
N LEU A 99 -4.48 -12.04 29.32
CA LEU A 99 -3.13 -11.74 28.88
C LEU A 99 -2.07 -12.23 29.86
N GLU A 100 -2.29 -12.08 31.17
CA GLU A 100 -1.39 -12.62 32.23
C GLU A 100 -1.22 -14.13 32.09
N GLU A 101 -2.32 -14.87 31.88
CA GLU A 101 -2.30 -16.32 31.63
C GLU A 101 -1.42 -16.65 30.41
N LEU A 102 -1.67 -15.94 29.26
CA LEU A 102 -0.94 -16.20 28.01
C LEU A 102 0.53 -15.79 28.11
N HIS A 103 0.84 -14.66 28.75
CA HIS A 103 2.21 -14.23 29.01
C HIS A 103 2.99 -15.26 29.83
N THR A 104 2.38 -15.83 30.87
CA THR A 104 2.99 -16.87 31.69
C THR A 104 3.20 -18.15 30.88
N LYS A 105 2.16 -18.60 30.15
CA LYS A 105 2.19 -19.84 29.38
C LYS A 105 3.25 -19.82 28.27
N TYR A 106 3.37 -18.72 27.57
CA TYR A 106 4.26 -18.57 26.41
C TYR A 106 5.57 -17.83 26.73
N GLN A 107 5.79 -17.43 27.99
CA GLN A 107 6.99 -16.73 28.46
C GLN A 107 7.29 -15.47 27.62
N THR A 108 6.27 -14.68 27.35
CA THR A 108 6.37 -13.54 26.44
C THR A 108 6.91 -12.27 27.08
N ASN A 109 7.17 -12.30 28.39
CA ASN A 109 7.68 -11.16 29.18
C ASN A 109 6.87 -9.88 28.97
N GLY A 110 5.54 -10.00 28.80
CA GLY A 110 4.66 -8.87 28.58
C GLY A 110 4.62 -8.33 27.13
N ASN A 111 5.45 -8.82 26.21
CA ASN A 111 5.47 -8.38 24.81
C ASN A 111 4.12 -8.60 24.14
N THR A 112 3.47 -7.52 23.69
CA THR A 112 2.13 -7.58 23.10
C THR A 112 2.03 -6.75 21.84
N LEU A 113 1.57 -7.38 20.76
CA LEU A 113 1.21 -6.72 19.51
C LEU A 113 -0.31 -6.64 19.39
N TYR A 114 -0.86 -5.44 19.44
CA TYR A 114 -2.29 -5.17 19.20
C TYR A 114 -2.54 -4.90 17.73
N TYR A 115 -3.43 -5.65 17.10
CA TYR A 115 -3.81 -5.44 15.71
C TYR A 115 -5.26 -4.95 15.63
N MET A 116 -5.48 -3.74 15.08
CA MET A 116 -6.81 -3.17 14.90
C MET A 116 -7.41 -3.56 13.55
N SER A 117 -7.94 -4.80 13.46
CA SER A 117 -8.74 -5.28 12.30
C SER A 117 -10.20 -4.88 12.43
N THR A 118 -10.45 -3.61 12.70
CA THR A 118 -11.77 -3.04 13.05
C THR A 118 -12.15 -1.89 12.13
N PRO A 119 -13.42 -1.45 12.12
CA PRO A 119 -13.79 -0.21 11.47
C PRO A 119 -13.01 0.99 12.00
N PRO A 120 -12.71 2.00 11.16
CA PRO A 120 -11.92 3.18 11.55
C PRO A 120 -12.47 3.97 12.74
N SER A 121 -13.78 3.91 12.96
CA SER A 121 -14.44 4.54 14.13
C SER A 121 -13.95 4.03 15.49
N LEU A 122 -13.25 2.90 15.51
CA LEU A 122 -12.70 2.31 16.73
C LEU A 122 -11.19 2.59 16.91
N TYR A 123 -10.52 3.25 15.97
CA TYR A 123 -9.08 3.49 16.04
C TYR A 123 -8.65 4.43 17.17
N GLY A 124 -9.52 5.35 17.59
CA GLY A 124 -9.28 6.17 18.78
C GLY A 124 -9.77 5.50 20.07
N VAL A 125 -10.85 4.70 19.99
CA VAL A 125 -11.52 4.09 21.15
C VAL A 125 -10.68 2.93 21.74
N ILE A 126 -10.14 2.05 20.90
CA ILE A 126 -9.37 0.88 21.36
C ILE A 126 -8.12 1.31 22.16
N PRO A 127 -7.28 2.26 21.69
CA PRO A 127 -6.15 2.76 22.46
C PRO A 127 -6.54 3.34 23.83
N GLU A 128 -7.62 4.11 23.89
CA GLU A 128 -8.16 4.66 25.14
C GLU A 128 -8.56 3.56 26.11
N CYS A 129 -9.33 2.57 25.66
CA CYS A 129 -9.77 1.45 26.47
C CYS A 129 -8.59 0.56 26.94
N LEU A 130 -7.56 0.35 26.12
CA LEU A 130 -6.34 -0.35 26.52
C LEU A 130 -5.62 0.42 27.62
N ALA A 131 -5.47 1.72 27.49
CA ALA A 131 -4.81 2.58 28.45
C ALA A 131 -5.53 2.66 29.80
N ALA A 132 -6.87 2.63 29.79
CA ALA A 132 -7.67 2.60 31.02
C ALA A 132 -7.36 1.37 31.91
N HIS A 133 -6.76 0.32 31.36
CA HIS A 133 -6.36 -0.88 32.08
C HIS A 133 -4.84 -1.10 32.12
N GLY A 134 -4.03 -0.09 31.75
CA GLY A 134 -2.56 -0.15 31.73
C GLY A 134 -1.96 -1.11 30.69
N LEU A 135 -2.76 -1.53 29.70
CA LEU A 135 -2.36 -2.49 28.67
C LEU A 135 -1.48 -1.88 27.57
N ASN A 136 -1.31 -0.55 27.56
CA ASN A 136 -0.41 0.19 26.68
C ASN A 136 0.98 0.44 27.28
N GLU A 137 1.17 0.18 28.58
CA GLU A 137 2.39 0.52 29.30
C GLU A 137 3.50 -0.50 29.07
N GLU A 138 4.71 -0.03 28.74
CA GLU A 138 5.89 -0.86 28.49
C GLU A 138 6.69 -1.16 29.78
N LYS A 139 6.00 -1.53 30.86
CA LYS A 139 6.66 -1.89 32.14
C LYS A 139 7.40 -3.22 32.05
N ASP A 140 6.73 -4.24 31.48
CA ASP A 140 7.18 -5.63 31.48
C ASP A 140 7.35 -6.17 30.05
N GLY A 141 7.70 -5.33 29.11
CA GLY A 141 7.86 -5.70 27.71
C GLY A 141 7.25 -4.67 26.76
N TRP A 142 7.58 -4.79 25.50
CA TRP A 142 7.09 -3.84 24.51
C TRP A 142 5.57 -4.00 24.24
N LYS A 143 4.93 -2.88 23.97
CA LYS A 143 3.52 -2.80 23.54
C LYS A 143 3.47 -2.08 22.21
N ARG A 144 2.99 -2.73 21.15
CA ARG A 144 2.90 -2.17 19.81
C ARG A 144 1.49 -2.27 19.29
N ILE A 145 1.07 -1.25 18.53
CA ILE A 145 -0.27 -1.22 17.95
C ILE A 145 -0.19 -1.06 16.44
N ILE A 146 -0.82 -1.97 15.71
CA ILE A 146 -0.97 -1.89 14.26
C ILE A 146 -2.31 -1.24 13.93
N VAL A 147 -2.26 -0.20 13.11
CA VAL A 147 -3.42 0.54 12.62
C VAL A 147 -3.56 0.31 11.11
N GLU A 148 -4.73 -0.12 10.69
CA GLU A 148 -5.08 -0.29 9.27
C GLU A 148 -5.53 1.05 8.63
N LYS A 149 -5.41 1.15 7.31
CA LYS A 149 -6.01 2.26 6.59
C LYS A 149 -7.56 2.25 6.68
N PRO A 150 -8.21 3.41 6.61
CA PRO A 150 -7.69 4.76 6.38
C PRO A 150 -7.20 5.44 7.66
N PHE A 151 -6.18 6.30 7.52
CA PHE A 151 -5.70 7.17 8.60
C PHE A 151 -6.35 8.55 8.46
N GLY A 152 -7.64 8.64 8.83
CA GLY A 152 -8.49 9.80 8.52
C GLY A 152 -9.12 9.74 7.12
N TYR A 153 -9.99 10.70 6.83
CA TYR A 153 -10.67 10.89 5.54
C TYR A 153 -10.28 12.20 4.83
N ASP A 154 -9.68 13.12 5.57
CA ASP A 154 -9.17 14.42 5.18
C ASP A 154 -8.05 14.85 6.15
N GLU A 155 -7.47 16.02 5.93
CA GLU A 155 -6.40 16.55 6.77
C GLU A 155 -6.84 16.69 8.23
N LYS A 156 -8.03 17.19 8.49
CA LYS A 156 -8.56 17.43 9.83
C LYS A 156 -8.78 16.13 10.60
N THR A 157 -9.49 15.19 10.02
CA THR A 157 -9.80 13.91 10.68
C THR A 157 -8.55 13.03 10.86
N ALA A 158 -7.54 13.17 10.00
CA ALA A 158 -6.25 12.52 10.18
C ALA A 158 -5.51 13.08 11.40
N GLN A 159 -5.49 14.41 11.58
CA GLN A 159 -4.92 15.06 12.75
C GLN A 159 -5.67 14.71 14.03
N GLU A 160 -7.01 14.69 13.99
CA GLU A 160 -7.84 14.30 15.13
C GLU A 160 -7.57 12.86 15.57
N LEU A 161 -7.52 11.92 14.63
CA LEU A 161 -7.20 10.50 14.90
C LEU A 161 -5.80 10.37 15.49
N ASP A 162 -4.84 11.08 14.94
CA ASP A 162 -3.47 11.04 15.41
C ASP A 162 -3.35 11.53 16.86
N VAL A 163 -3.97 12.65 17.19
CA VAL A 163 -4.05 13.18 18.56
C VAL A 163 -4.71 12.17 19.52
N GLN A 164 -5.77 11.49 19.06
CA GLN A 164 -6.46 10.48 19.89
C GLN A 164 -5.53 9.29 20.22
N ILE A 165 -4.81 8.75 19.22
CA ILE A 165 -3.92 7.62 19.45
C ILE A 165 -2.71 8.03 20.29
N HIS A 166 -2.10 9.18 20.00
CA HIS A 166 -0.92 9.68 20.71
C HIS A 166 -1.15 10.10 22.17
N ARG A 167 -2.40 10.20 22.61
CA ARG A 167 -2.71 10.36 24.05
C ARG A 167 -2.29 9.12 24.85
N PHE A 168 -2.21 7.97 24.23
CA PHE A 168 -2.09 6.68 24.90
C PHE A 168 -0.90 5.84 24.42
N PHE A 169 -0.42 6.05 23.18
CA PHE A 169 0.70 5.35 22.58
C PHE A 169 1.71 6.34 21.99
N GLU A 170 2.99 6.09 22.21
CA GLU A 170 4.07 6.87 21.59
C GLU A 170 4.27 6.43 20.12
N GLU A 171 4.85 7.31 19.28
CA GLU A 171 5.05 7.02 17.85
C GLU A 171 5.86 5.73 17.59
N HIS A 172 6.81 5.35 18.47
CA HIS A 172 7.57 4.12 18.33
C HIS A 172 6.75 2.85 18.58
N GLN A 173 5.60 2.97 19.22
CA GLN A 173 4.64 1.89 19.46
C GLN A 173 3.62 1.75 18.32
N ILE A 174 3.49 2.75 17.43
CA ILE A 174 2.43 2.82 16.41
C ILE A 174 2.96 2.38 15.05
N TYR A 175 2.31 1.38 14.46
CA TYR A 175 2.64 0.78 13.17
C TYR A 175 1.48 0.98 12.19
N ARG A 176 1.52 2.05 11.38
CA ARG A 176 0.49 2.34 10.38
C ARG A 176 0.75 1.56 9.11
N ILE A 177 -0.10 0.58 8.82
CA ILE A 177 0.10 -0.33 7.68
C ILE A 177 -0.23 0.35 6.34
N ASP A 178 0.74 0.31 5.44
CA ASP A 178 0.52 0.38 4.00
C ASP A 178 1.07 -0.91 3.36
N HIS A 179 0.18 -1.79 2.89
CA HIS A 179 0.58 -3.07 2.34
C HIS A 179 1.39 -2.98 1.03
N TYR A 180 1.46 -1.81 0.38
CA TYR A 180 2.36 -1.57 -0.75
C TYR A 180 3.82 -1.50 -0.31
N LEU A 181 4.10 -0.92 0.85
CA LEU A 181 5.46 -0.88 1.41
C LEU A 181 5.98 -2.28 1.78
N GLY A 182 5.08 -3.20 2.15
CA GLY A 182 5.42 -4.60 2.42
C GLY A 182 5.75 -5.45 1.18
N LYS A 183 5.59 -4.92 -0.05
CA LYS A 183 5.89 -5.66 -1.28
C LYS A 183 7.39 -5.68 -1.56
N GLU A 184 7.91 -6.84 -1.92
CA GLU A 184 9.33 -7.04 -2.22
C GLU A 184 9.85 -6.09 -3.30
N THR A 185 9.06 -5.84 -4.35
CA THR A 185 9.48 -4.93 -5.44
C THR A 185 9.60 -3.48 -5.00
N VAL A 186 8.77 -3.03 -4.04
CA VAL A 186 8.89 -1.67 -3.48
C VAL A 186 10.15 -1.57 -2.64
N GLN A 187 10.47 -2.58 -1.83
CA GLN A 187 11.71 -2.64 -1.06
C GLN A 187 12.93 -2.74 -1.98
N ASN A 188 12.84 -3.54 -3.04
CA ASN A 188 13.92 -3.67 -4.00
C ASN A 188 14.24 -2.38 -4.77
N LEU A 189 13.29 -1.46 -4.90
CA LEU A 189 13.58 -0.13 -5.47
C LEU A 189 14.72 0.56 -4.71
N LEU A 190 14.78 0.39 -3.39
CA LEU A 190 15.85 0.94 -2.55
C LEU A 190 17.18 0.23 -2.82
N VAL A 191 17.17 -1.11 -2.91
CA VAL A 191 18.36 -1.89 -3.23
C VAL A 191 18.84 -1.58 -4.65
N LEU A 192 17.93 -1.51 -5.63
CA LEU A 192 18.24 -1.14 -7.00
C LEU A 192 18.94 0.23 -7.07
N ARG A 193 18.43 1.21 -6.35
CA ARG A 193 18.99 2.56 -6.35
C ARG A 193 20.30 2.64 -5.57
N PHE A 194 20.29 2.20 -4.31
CA PHE A 194 21.34 2.53 -3.33
C PHE A 194 22.50 1.52 -3.29
N SER A 195 22.34 0.33 -3.89
CA SER A 195 23.43 -0.66 -4.00
C SER A 195 24.13 -0.63 -5.37
N ASN A 196 23.63 0.16 -6.32
CA ASN A 196 24.15 0.16 -7.69
C ASN A 196 24.60 1.55 -8.11
N GLY A 197 25.91 1.76 -8.20
CA GLY A 197 26.53 3.01 -8.68
C GLY A 197 26.19 3.40 -10.11
N LEU A 198 25.45 2.56 -10.84
CA LEU A 198 24.95 2.86 -12.18
C LEU A 198 23.68 3.71 -12.14
N PHE A 199 22.76 3.48 -11.19
CA PHE A 199 21.45 4.10 -11.20
C PHE A 199 21.41 5.41 -10.41
N GLU A 200 21.88 5.44 -9.18
CA GLU A 200 21.73 6.59 -8.29
C GLU A 200 22.33 7.90 -8.83
N PRO A 201 23.50 7.92 -9.50
CA PRO A 201 24.03 9.14 -10.13
C PRO A 201 23.11 9.72 -11.23
N LEU A 202 22.31 8.87 -11.87
CA LEU A 202 21.36 9.27 -12.91
C LEU A 202 19.98 9.62 -12.36
N TRP A 203 19.73 9.39 -11.05
CA TRP A 203 18.42 9.48 -10.42
C TRP A 203 18.08 10.90 -9.96
N ASN A 204 18.10 11.84 -10.91
CA ASN A 204 17.87 13.26 -10.64
C ASN A 204 17.43 14.03 -11.88
N ARG A 205 17.04 15.29 -11.68
CA ARG A 205 16.58 16.24 -12.71
C ARG A 205 17.51 16.44 -13.92
N ASN A 206 18.79 16.11 -13.81
CA ASN A 206 19.72 16.29 -14.92
C ASN A 206 19.53 15.21 -15.99
N PHE A 207 19.11 14.00 -15.59
CA PHE A 207 18.99 12.82 -16.45
C PHE A 207 17.57 12.33 -16.63
N ILE A 208 16.67 12.54 -15.64
CA ILE A 208 15.28 12.11 -15.72
C ILE A 208 14.43 13.22 -16.34
N ASP A 209 13.62 12.85 -17.34
CA ASP A 209 12.66 13.74 -18.01
C ASP A 209 11.34 13.80 -17.26
N TYR A 210 10.78 12.63 -16.92
CA TYR A 210 9.55 12.52 -16.11
C TYR A 210 9.41 11.13 -15.50
N VAL A 211 8.49 11.02 -14.56
CA VAL A 211 8.14 9.76 -13.89
C VAL A 211 6.66 9.48 -14.07
N GLU A 212 6.31 8.24 -14.44
CA GLU A 212 4.93 7.76 -14.41
C GLU A 212 4.75 6.74 -13.28
N ILE A 213 3.63 6.85 -12.56
CA ILE A 213 3.18 5.85 -11.58
C ILE A 213 1.75 5.48 -11.93
N THR A 214 1.51 4.22 -12.26
CA THR A 214 0.19 3.71 -12.62
C THR A 214 -0.24 2.62 -11.64
N GLY A 215 -1.40 2.81 -10.99
CA GLY A 215 -2.08 1.80 -10.19
C GLY A 215 -3.42 1.44 -10.83
N ALA A 216 -3.46 0.45 -11.71
CA ALA A 216 -4.64 0.06 -12.45
C ALA A 216 -5.29 -1.21 -11.89
N GLU A 217 -6.62 -1.20 -11.79
CA GLU A 217 -7.43 -2.35 -11.40
C GLU A 217 -8.41 -2.71 -12.53
N ALA A 218 -8.45 -3.99 -12.93
CA ALA A 218 -9.35 -4.46 -13.99
C ALA A 218 -10.77 -4.73 -13.48
N ILE A 219 -10.95 -4.89 -12.17
CA ILE A 219 -12.26 -5.10 -11.53
C ILE A 219 -12.96 -3.79 -11.19
N GLY A 220 -14.26 -3.82 -11.07
CA GLY A 220 -15.08 -2.71 -10.56
C GLY A 220 -15.16 -2.67 -9.04
N VAL A 221 -16.15 -1.95 -8.52
CA VAL A 221 -16.43 -1.93 -7.07
C VAL A 221 -17.30 -3.11 -6.63
N GLU A 222 -18.08 -3.68 -7.54
CA GLU A 222 -18.92 -4.86 -7.37
C GLU A 222 -19.78 -4.81 -6.09
N GLU A 223 -19.69 -5.79 -5.20
CA GLU A 223 -20.44 -5.84 -3.93
C GLU A 223 -20.00 -4.78 -2.89
N ARG A 224 -18.88 -4.10 -3.13
CA ARG A 224 -18.31 -3.09 -2.21
C ARG A 224 -18.67 -1.65 -2.59
N GLY A 225 -19.64 -1.44 -3.48
CA GLY A 225 -20.01 -0.10 -3.97
C GLY A 225 -20.31 0.90 -2.87
N GLY A 226 -21.12 0.52 -1.86
CA GLY A 226 -21.43 1.40 -0.74
C GLY A 226 -20.22 1.79 0.13
N TYR A 227 -19.26 0.90 0.31
CA TYR A 227 -18.01 1.23 1.00
C TYR A 227 -17.14 2.15 0.14
N TYR A 228 -17.00 1.82 -1.14
CA TYR A 228 -16.15 2.57 -2.06
C TYR A 228 -16.67 3.98 -2.31
N ASP A 229 -17.99 4.18 -2.25
CA ASP A 229 -18.60 5.48 -2.46
C ASP A 229 -18.16 6.54 -1.43
N GLY A 230 -17.82 6.08 -0.23
CA GLY A 230 -17.22 6.94 0.81
C GLY A 230 -15.73 7.25 0.62
N SER A 231 -15.00 6.46 -0.21
CA SER A 231 -13.55 6.64 -0.38
C SER A 231 -13.16 7.21 -1.74
N GLY A 232 -13.56 6.58 -2.83
CA GLY A 232 -13.11 6.92 -4.18
C GLY A 232 -11.64 6.55 -4.45
N ALA A 233 -11.22 6.72 -5.69
CA ALA A 233 -9.87 6.37 -6.15
C ALA A 233 -8.77 7.19 -5.44
N MET A 234 -9.08 8.43 -5.08
CA MET A 234 -8.13 9.32 -4.42
C MET A 234 -7.77 8.81 -3.01
N ARG A 235 -8.77 8.51 -2.17
CA ARG A 235 -8.53 8.01 -0.80
C ARG A 235 -8.13 6.53 -0.79
N ASP A 236 -8.69 5.71 -1.72
CA ASP A 236 -8.41 4.28 -1.73
C ASP A 236 -6.99 3.95 -2.19
N MET A 237 -6.45 4.71 -3.15
CA MET A 237 -5.18 4.41 -3.79
C MET A 237 -4.15 5.54 -3.74
N PHE A 238 -4.55 6.77 -4.08
CA PHE A 238 -3.58 7.82 -4.33
C PHE A 238 -2.97 8.36 -3.04
N GLN A 239 -3.78 8.80 -2.08
CA GLN A 239 -3.37 9.47 -0.84
C GLN A 239 -2.43 8.60 0.02
N ASN A 240 -2.60 7.30 -0.04
CA ASN A 240 -1.78 6.34 0.71
C ASN A 240 -0.76 5.65 -0.22
N HIS A 241 -1.16 4.60 -0.92
CA HIS A 241 -0.27 3.70 -1.64
C HIS A 241 0.61 4.40 -2.70
N LEU A 242 -0.01 5.22 -3.58
CA LEU A 242 0.76 5.79 -4.69
C LEU A 242 1.65 6.96 -4.26
N LEU A 243 1.26 7.72 -3.23
CA LEU A 243 2.15 8.73 -2.63
C LEU A 243 3.31 8.07 -1.87
N GLN A 244 3.10 6.94 -1.18
CA GLN A 244 4.20 6.19 -0.57
C GLN A 244 5.16 5.65 -1.64
N VAL A 245 4.64 5.06 -2.72
CA VAL A 245 5.46 4.62 -3.86
C VAL A 245 6.22 5.79 -4.47
N LEU A 246 5.58 6.95 -4.66
CA LEU A 246 6.21 8.17 -5.14
C LEU A 246 7.36 8.59 -4.22
N ALA A 247 7.15 8.56 -2.91
CA ALA A 247 8.19 8.91 -1.94
C ALA A 247 9.38 7.97 -2.00
N MET A 248 9.16 6.65 -2.13
CA MET A 248 10.24 5.65 -2.29
C MET A 248 11.02 5.84 -3.59
N VAL A 249 10.37 6.31 -4.66
CA VAL A 249 11.05 6.70 -5.90
C VAL A 249 11.90 7.95 -5.71
N ALA A 250 11.39 8.92 -4.94
CA ALA A 250 11.94 10.28 -4.92
C ALA A 250 12.90 10.58 -3.75
N MET A 251 12.94 9.73 -2.73
CA MET A 251 13.74 9.95 -1.52
C MET A 251 15.25 9.99 -1.78
N GLU A 252 15.98 10.67 -0.91
CA GLU A 252 17.44 10.60 -0.87
C GLU A 252 17.93 9.28 -0.26
N PRO A 253 19.14 8.81 -0.58
CA PRO A 253 19.76 7.72 0.16
C PRO A 253 19.89 8.06 1.65
N PRO A 254 19.34 7.25 2.57
CA PRO A 254 19.54 7.52 4.00
C PRO A 254 20.99 7.30 4.40
N ALA A 255 21.49 8.09 5.36
CA ALA A 255 22.87 7.95 5.84
C ALA A 255 23.15 6.57 6.47
N ILE A 256 22.14 5.98 7.09
CA ILE A 256 22.16 4.62 7.65
C ILE A 256 20.80 3.95 7.40
N ILE A 257 20.81 2.63 7.21
CA ILE A 257 19.56 1.88 7.02
C ILE A 257 18.98 1.51 8.39
N ASN A 258 18.04 2.33 8.85
CA ASN A 258 17.18 2.06 9.99
C ASN A 258 15.80 2.73 9.79
N ALA A 259 14.84 2.35 10.62
CA ALA A 259 13.47 2.82 10.51
C ALA A 259 13.34 4.36 10.53
N ASN A 260 14.07 5.05 11.40
CA ASN A 260 13.96 6.51 11.51
C ASN A 260 14.53 7.20 10.28
N SER A 261 15.79 6.86 9.91
CA SER A 261 16.45 7.48 8.74
C SER A 261 15.66 7.25 7.44
N MET A 262 15.10 6.05 7.26
CA MET A 262 14.26 5.76 6.08
C MET A 262 12.99 6.61 6.08
N ARG A 263 12.27 6.67 7.20
CA ARG A 263 11.03 7.44 7.32
C ARG A 263 11.28 8.96 7.29
N ASP A 264 12.44 9.44 7.72
CA ASP A 264 12.86 10.84 7.56
C ASP A 264 12.97 11.22 6.09
N GLU A 265 13.59 10.37 5.25
CA GLU A 265 13.71 10.65 3.83
C GLU A 265 12.34 10.62 3.12
N VAL A 266 11.46 9.69 3.51
CA VAL A 266 10.06 9.67 3.02
C VAL A 266 9.33 10.96 3.40
N ALA A 267 9.43 11.40 4.65
CA ALA A 267 8.80 12.63 5.13
C ALA A 267 9.32 13.88 4.39
N LYS A 268 10.63 13.96 4.13
CA LYS A 268 11.22 15.05 3.32
C LYS A 268 10.60 15.13 1.93
N VAL A 269 10.36 14.00 1.27
CA VAL A 269 9.69 14.00 -0.05
C VAL A 269 8.26 14.52 0.09
N MET A 270 7.49 14.01 1.07
CA MET A 270 6.11 14.43 1.28
C MET A 270 5.99 15.94 1.55
N HIS A 271 6.91 16.50 2.35
CA HIS A 271 6.99 17.94 2.60
C HIS A 271 7.48 18.76 1.41
N SER A 272 8.18 18.14 0.46
CA SER A 272 8.67 18.78 -0.77
C SER A 272 7.67 18.72 -1.93
N LEU A 273 6.55 18.03 -1.79
CA LEU A 273 5.48 18.07 -2.79
C LEU A 273 4.97 19.51 -2.91
N ARG A 274 4.99 20.04 -4.14
CA ARG A 274 4.50 21.40 -4.40
C ARG A 274 3.02 21.49 -4.06
N PRO A 275 2.60 22.40 -3.15
CA PRO A 275 1.21 22.55 -2.80
C PRO A 275 0.35 22.82 -4.04
N LEU A 276 -0.77 22.13 -4.16
CA LEU A 276 -1.67 22.30 -5.29
C LEU A 276 -2.47 23.61 -5.13
N THR A 277 -2.38 24.49 -6.10
CA THR A 277 -3.23 25.67 -6.22
C THR A 277 -4.57 25.30 -6.87
N GLN A 278 -5.55 26.20 -6.85
CA GLN A 278 -6.80 26.00 -7.57
C GLN A 278 -6.55 25.81 -9.09
N ASP A 279 -5.63 26.58 -9.66
CA ASP A 279 -5.23 26.44 -11.08
C ASP A 279 -4.61 25.07 -11.35
N ASP A 280 -3.77 24.56 -10.45
CA ASP A 280 -3.21 23.21 -10.58
C ASP A 280 -4.30 22.14 -10.56
N VAL A 281 -5.27 22.24 -9.67
CA VAL A 281 -6.37 21.27 -9.58
C VAL A 281 -7.26 21.32 -10.83
N GLU A 282 -7.52 22.50 -11.38
CA GLU A 282 -8.31 22.65 -12.61
C GLU A 282 -7.60 22.14 -13.86
N HIS A 283 -6.26 22.27 -13.94
CA HIS A 283 -5.50 22.01 -15.16
C HIS A 283 -4.61 20.76 -15.12
N ASN A 284 -4.24 20.30 -13.92
CA ASN A 284 -3.31 19.18 -13.70
C ASN A 284 -3.97 17.96 -13.04
N LEU A 285 -5.29 18.01 -12.75
CA LEU A 285 -6.08 16.90 -12.21
C LEU A 285 -7.15 16.46 -13.21
N VAL A 286 -7.36 15.15 -13.27
CA VAL A 286 -8.52 14.54 -13.96
C VAL A 286 -9.14 13.52 -13.04
N LEU A 287 -10.39 13.73 -12.66
CA LEU A 287 -11.22 12.75 -11.94
C LEU A 287 -12.17 12.09 -12.95
N GLY A 288 -12.39 10.79 -12.81
CA GLY A 288 -13.25 10.04 -13.73
C GLY A 288 -14.15 9.03 -13.03
N GLN A 289 -15.22 8.64 -13.73
CA GLN A 289 -16.16 7.61 -13.27
C GLN A 289 -16.47 6.68 -14.43
N TYR A 290 -16.37 5.34 -14.23
CA TYR A 290 -16.59 4.40 -15.32
C TYR A 290 -18.07 4.24 -15.65
N THR A 291 -18.35 4.17 -16.95
CA THR A 291 -19.66 3.86 -17.51
C THR A 291 -19.77 2.39 -17.91
N ALA A 292 -20.97 1.93 -18.18
CA ALA A 292 -21.20 0.59 -18.68
C ALA A 292 -20.49 0.36 -20.04
N ALA A 293 -20.09 -0.88 -20.28
CA ALA A 293 -19.45 -1.32 -21.52
C ALA A 293 -19.68 -2.80 -21.76
N GLU A 294 -19.25 -3.25 -22.93
CA GLU A 294 -19.09 -4.67 -23.22
C GLU A 294 -17.58 -5.02 -23.21
N ILE A 295 -17.19 -5.98 -22.36
CA ILE A 295 -15.79 -6.46 -22.27
C ILE A 295 -15.80 -7.97 -22.54
N ASP A 296 -15.06 -8.42 -23.55
CA ASP A 296 -14.97 -9.83 -23.95
C ASP A 296 -16.35 -10.50 -24.17
N GLY A 297 -17.31 -9.77 -24.75
CA GLY A 297 -18.67 -10.24 -25.04
C GLY A 297 -19.58 -10.30 -23.80
N LYS A 298 -19.22 -9.67 -22.70
CA LYS A 298 -20.00 -9.59 -21.46
C LYS A 298 -20.34 -8.14 -21.13
N GLU A 299 -21.60 -7.90 -20.83
CA GLU A 299 -22.03 -6.60 -20.32
C GLU A 299 -21.43 -6.34 -18.93
N VAL A 300 -20.82 -5.17 -18.77
CA VAL A 300 -20.24 -4.68 -17.54
C VAL A 300 -20.97 -3.43 -17.10
N LYS A 301 -21.42 -3.41 -15.85
CA LYS A 301 -22.14 -2.27 -15.27
C LYS A 301 -21.24 -1.04 -15.17
N GLY A 302 -21.83 0.13 -15.35
CA GLY A 302 -21.24 1.41 -14.96
C GLY A 302 -21.29 1.60 -13.44
N TYR A 303 -20.49 2.52 -12.93
CA TYR A 303 -20.35 2.75 -11.49
C TYR A 303 -21.67 3.04 -10.78
N LEU A 304 -22.51 3.90 -11.36
CA LEU A 304 -23.83 4.25 -10.80
C LEU A 304 -24.84 3.10 -10.83
N GLN A 305 -24.51 2.00 -11.50
CA GLN A 305 -25.34 0.78 -11.56
C GLN A 305 -24.84 -0.31 -10.60
N GLU A 306 -23.70 -0.08 -9.93
CA GLU A 306 -23.13 -1.03 -8.99
C GLU A 306 -23.94 -1.06 -7.68
N LYS A 307 -23.95 -2.19 -7.01
CA LYS A 307 -24.71 -2.41 -5.79
C LYS A 307 -24.28 -1.47 -4.66
N GLY A 308 -25.21 -0.77 -4.05
CA GLY A 308 -24.97 0.13 -2.93
C GLY A 308 -24.41 1.49 -3.31
N VAL A 309 -24.25 1.81 -4.59
CA VAL A 309 -23.87 3.13 -5.07
C VAL A 309 -25.10 4.01 -5.26
N PRO A 310 -25.17 5.22 -4.69
CA PRO A 310 -26.23 6.19 -4.94
C PRO A 310 -26.30 6.60 -6.42
N ALA A 311 -27.49 6.71 -6.99
CA ALA A 311 -27.68 7.05 -8.40
C ALA A 311 -27.10 8.42 -8.81
N ASN A 312 -26.93 9.33 -7.85
CA ASN A 312 -26.35 10.66 -8.03
C ASN A 312 -24.92 10.76 -7.46
N SER A 313 -24.25 9.64 -7.22
CA SER A 313 -22.89 9.63 -6.68
C SER A 313 -21.92 10.39 -7.59
N ARG A 314 -21.07 11.20 -6.96
CA ARG A 314 -19.97 11.92 -7.59
C ARG A 314 -18.61 11.35 -7.17
N THR A 315 -18.57 10.11 -6.69
CA THR A 315 -17.32 9.47 -6.28
C THR A 315 -16.53 9.04 -7.50
N GLU A 316 -15.30 9.48 -7.56
CA GLU A 316 -14.37 9.15 -8.64
C GLU A 316 -13.88 7.70 -8.53
N THR A 317 -13.87 6.99 -9.65
CA THR A 317 -13.30 5.65 -9.81
C THR A 317 -12.00 5.66 -10.60
N PHE A 318 -11.60 6.84 -11.05
CA PHE A 318 -10.34 7.12 -11.74
C PHE A 318 -9.80 8.48 -11.31
N MET A 319 -8.49 8.54 -11.22
CA MET A 319 -7.76 9.79 -10.98
C MET A 319 -6.48 9.79 -11.80
N ALA A 320 -6.15 10.94 -12.40
CA ALA A 320 -4.82 11.23 -12.94
C ALA A 320 -4.39 12.62 -12.48
N LEU A 321 -3.15 12.73 -12.02
CA LEU A 321 -2.58 13.98 -11.53
C LEU A 321 -1.17 14.16 -12.09
N ARG A 322 -0.84 15.39 -12.51
CA ARG A 322 0.54 15.87 -12.68
C ARG A 322 0.92 16.64 -11.42
N CYS A 323 1.96 16.20 -10.73
CA CYS A 323 2.51 16.88 -9.55
C CYS A 323 4.02 17.10 -9.69
N GLU A 324 4.57 17.91 -8.81
CA GLU A 324 5.98 18.30 -8.80
C GLU A 324 6.56 18.20 -7.39
N ILE A 325 7.86 17.93 -7.30
CA ILE A 325 8.60 17.87 -6.05
C ILE A 325 9.60 19.02 -6.06
N GLU A 326 9.44 19.96 -5.13
CA GLU A 326 10.26 21.17 -5.03
C GLU A 326 11.48 20.95 -4.15
N ASN A 327 12.43 20.16 -4.64
CA ASN A 327 13.75 20.00 -4.05
C ASN A 327 14.84 20.00 -5.13
N TRP A 328 16.10 20.01 -4.72
CA TRP A 328 17.23 20.09 -5.66
C TRP A 328 17.34 18.90 -6.59
N ARG A 329 16.90 17.72 -6.14
CA ARG A 329 16.93 16.51 -6.97
C ARG A 329 15.88 16.52 -8.08
N TRP A 330 14.67 17.02 -7.81
CA TRP A 330 13.51 16.81 -8.66
C TRP A 330 12.91 18.08 -9.28
N ALA A 331 13.36 19.28 -8.86
CA ALA A 331 12.78 20.53 -9.37
C ALA A 331 12.75 20.57 -10.91
N GLY A 332 11.52 20.72 -11.48
CA GLY A 332 11.27 20.73 -12.90
C GLY A 332 11.06 19.35 -13.56
N VAL A 333 11.10 18.26 -12.79
CA VAL A 333 10.72 16.90 -13.25
C VAL A 333 9.26 16.64 -12.87
N PRO A 334 8.33 16.51 -13.83
CA PRO A 334 6.94 16.20 -13.52
C PRO A 334 6.77 14.72 -13.16
N PHE A 335 5.94 14.48 -12.16
CA PHE A 335 5.44 13.16 -11.81
C PHE A 335 3.99 13.04 -12.26
N TYR A 336 3.72 12.05 -13.10
CA TYR A 336 2.39 11.71 -13.57
C TYR A 336 1.90 10.47 -12.82
N VAL A 337 0.86 10.62 -12.03
CA VAL A 337 0.29 9.52 -11.25
C VAL A 337 -1.14 9.28 -11.67
N ARG A 338 -1.49 8.03 -11.97
CA ARG A 338 -2.89 7.66 -12.25
C ARG A 338 -3.27 6.37 -11.57
N THR A 339 -4.54 6.28 -11.22
CA THR A 339 -5.16 5.07 -10.71
C THR A 339 -6.61 5.00 -11.17
N GLY A 340 -7.17 3.80 -11.22
CA GLY A 340 -8.59 3.63 -11.55
C GLY A 340 -9.04 2.19 -11.55
N LYS A 341 -10.36 2.03 -11.49
CA LYS A 341 -11.06 0.74 -11.60
C LYS A 341 -11.60 0.53 -13.01
N ARG A 342 -11.92 -0.72 -13.36
CA ARG A 342 -12.37 -1.11 -14.71
C ARG A 342 -11.41 -0.65 -15.82
N LEU A 343 -10.11 -0.61 -15.53
CA LEU A 343 -9.06 -0.37 -16.53
C LEU A 343 -8.74 -1.69 -17.28
N PRO A 344 -8.06 -1.63 -18.45
CA PRO A 344 -7.82 -2.81 -19.29
C PRO A 344 -6.97 -3.91 -18.65
N ALA A 345 -6.23 -3.58 -17.59
CA ALA A 345 -5.34 -4.51 -16.91
C ALA A 345 -5.26 -4.21 -15.42
N ARG A 346 -5.02 -5.26 -14.61
CA ARG A 346 -4.57 -5.10 -13.23
C ARG A 346 -3.05 -4.97 -13.24
N VAL A 347 -2.54 -3.79 -12.91
CA VAL A 347 -1.09 -3.54 -12.89
C VAL A 347 -0.73 -2.35 -12.01
N THR A 348 0.34 -2.50 -11.23
CA THR A 348 1.00 -1.35 -10.60
C THR A 348 2.43 -1.31 -11.11
N GLU A 349 2.81 -0.20 -11.75
CA GLU A 349 4.16 0.00 -12.25
C GLU A 349 4.63 1.45 -12.13
N ILE A 350 5.95 1.59 -12.04
CA ILE A 350 6.67 2.86 -12.09
C ILE A 350 7.46 2.87 -13.39
N VAL A 351 7.45 3.98 -14.09
CA VAL A 351 8.29 4.18 -15.28
C VAL A 351 9.13 5.43 -15.09
N ILE A 352 10.43 5.27 -15.12
CA ILE A 352 11.40 6.36 -15.12
C ILE A 352 11.80 6.61 -16.57
N HIS A 353 11.46 7.77 -17.10
CA HIS A 353 11.82 8.20 -18.44
C HIS A 353 13.08 9.07 -18.37
N PHE A 354 14.14 8.63 -19.03
CA PHE A 354 15.37 9.40 -19.11
C PHE A 354 15.30 10.42 -20.24
N LYS A 355 15.98 11.53 -20.05
CA LYS A 355 16.13 12.55 -21.10
C LYS A 355 16.77 11.96 -22.34
N THR A 356 16.36 12.44 -23.49
CA THR A 356 16.99 12.08 -24.78
C THR A 356 18.43 12.60 -24.83
N THR A 357 19.22 12.01 -25.72
CA THR A 357 20.59 12.51 -25.96
C THR A 357 20.54 13.97 -26.44
N PRO A 358 21.43 14.84 -25.93
CA PRO A 358 21.40 16.27 -26.26
C PRO A 358 21.67 16.56 -27.76
N HIS A 359 22.34 15.63 -28.43
CA HIS A 359 22.59 15.68 -29.87
C HIS A 359 22.41 14.29 -30.50
N PRO A 360 21.40 14.10 -31.38
CA PRO A 360 21.15 12.81 -32.02
C PRO A 360 22.15 12.58 -33.15
N VAL A 361 23.18 11.74 -32.91
CA VAL A 361 24.23 11.45 -33.90
C VAL A 361 23.77 10.45 -34.97
N PHE A 362 22.91 9.48 -34.58
CA PHE A 362 22.56 8.35 -35.46
C PHE A 362 21.16 8.47 -36.05
N SER A 363 20.19 9.05 -35.35
CA SER A 363 18.80 9.20 -35.81
C SER A 363 18.08 10.25 -34.98
N GLN A 364 17.22 11.05 -35.65
CA GLN A 364 16.30 11.95 -34.91
C GLN A 364 15.25 11.20 -34.10
N ASN A 365 15.02 9.93 -34.41
CA ASN A 365 14.08 9.04 -33.71
C ASN A 365 14.84 7.98 -32.88
N ALA A 366 15.84 8.39 -32.11
CA ALA A 366 16.51 7.46 -31.18
C ALA A 366 15.49 6.90 -30.18
N PRO A 367 15.52 5.59 -29.88
CA PRO A 367 14.64 4.99 -28.87
C PRO A 367 14.82 5.66 -27.51
N GLU A 368 13.70 5.91 -26.84
CA GLU A 368 13.72 6.42 -25.47
C GLU A 368 14.37 5.42 -24.52
N ASN A 369 15.20 5.94 -23.61
CA ASN A 369 15.71 5.15 -22.50
C ASN A 369 14.72 5.21 -21.35
N LYS A 370 14.27 4.05 -20.85
CA LYS A 370 13.34 3.99 -19.72
C LYS A 370 13.57 2.77 -18.85
N LEU A 371 13.39 2.96 -17.55
CA LEU A 371 13.38 1.90 -16.56
C LEU A 371 11.95 1.69 -16.09
N ILE A 372 11.45 0.46 -16.24
CA ILE A 372 10.10 0.06 -15.86
C ILE A 372 10.22 -0.87 -14.66
N ILE A 373 9.60 -0.51 -13.54
CA ILE A 373 9.57 -1.30 -12.31
C ILE A 373 8.12 -1.73 -12.10
N ARG A 374 7.84 -3.01 -12.29
CA ARG A 374 6.52 -3.59 -12.11
C ARG A 374 6.38 -4.13 -10.69
N ILE A 375 5.46 -3.53 -9.93
CA ILE A 375 5.17 -3.91 -8.55
C ILE A 375 4.19 -5.08 -8.50
N GLN A 376 3.21 -5.12 -9.43
CA GLN A 376 2.23 -6.23 -9.56
C GLN A 376 1.52 -6.18 -10.92
N PRO A 377 1.00 -7.31 -11.42
CA PRO A 377 1.43 -8.67 -11.13
C PRO A 377 2.79 -8.95 -11.78
N ASP A 378 3.35 -10.12 -11.57
CA ASP A 378 4.62 -10.54 -12.18
C ASP A 378 5.74 -9.51 -11.93
N GLU A 379 6.14 -9.40 -10.67
CA GLU A 379 7.17 -8.48 -10.19
C GLU A 379 8.44 -8.54 -11.05
N ALA A 380 8.84 -7.38 -11.60
CA ALA A 380 9.91 -7.33 -12.60
C ALA A 380 10.52 -5.94 -12.75
N ILE A 381 11.75 -5.92 -13.26
CA ILE A 381 12.44 -4.71 -13.72
C ILE A 381 12.78 -4.89 -15.19
N SER A 382 12.51 -3.86 -16.01
CA SER A 382 12.81 -3.83 -17.43
C SER A 382 13.53 -2.55 -17.79
N MET A 383 14.77 -2.65 -18.27
CA MET A 383 15.51 -1.53 -18.85
C MET A 383 15.34 -1.53 -20.36
N ARG A 384 14.92 -0.40 -20.94
CA ARG A 384 14.77 -0.22 -22.39
C ARG A 384 15.74 0.82 -22.93
N PHE A 385 16.39 0.48 -24.04
CA PHE A 385 17.40 1.34 -24.68
C PHE A 385 17.59 0.96 -26.16
N GLY A 386 18.33 1.79 -26.89
CA GLY A 386 18.61 1.57 -28.30
C GLY A 386 19.85 0.74 -28.55
N LEU A 387 19.75 -0.29 -29.40
CA LEU A 387 20.91 -0.98 -29.98
C LEU A 387 20.87 -0.90 -31.50
N LYS A 388 22.05 -0.98 -32.14
CA LYS A 388 22.17 -1.03 -33.58
C LYS A 388 21.45 -2.26 -34.14
N LYS A 389 20.60 -2.06 -35.16
CA LYS A 389 19.98 -3.14 -35.90
C LYS A 389 21.03 -3.87 -36.76
N PRO A 390 21.18 -5.19 -36.62
CA PRO A 390 22.09 -5.96 -37.45
C PRO A 390 21.79 -5.79 -38.95
N GLY A 391 22.81 -5.58 -39.76
CA GLY A 391 22.67 -5.47 -41.22
C GLY A 391 22.20 -4.09 -41.75
N ALA A 392 21.65 -3.23 -40.93
CA ALA A 392 21.14 -1.92 -41.32
C ALA A 392 22.06 -0.80 -40.81
N GLY A 393 22.97 -0.25 -41.59
CA GLY A 393 23.78 0.94 -41.25
C GLY A 393 23.89 1.24 -39.72
N PHE A 394 23.60 2.48 -39.32
CA PHE A 394 23.53 2.91 -37.92
C PHE A 394 22.07 3.09 -37.44
N GLU A 395 21.14 2.31 -37.97
CA GLU A 395 19.75 2.31 -37.50
C GLU A 395 19.64 1.72 -36.09
N ALA A 396 19.06 2.48 -35.16
CA ALA A 396 18.82 2.04 -33.78
C ALA A 396 17.44 1.37 -33.64
N LYS A 397 17.37 0.29 -32.88
CA LYS A 397 16.12 -0.40 -32.51
C LYS A 397 16.02 -0.48 -30.98
N GLU A 398 14.80 -0.24 -30.42
CA GLU A 398 14.54 -0.48 -29.00
C GLU A 398 14.72 -1.96 -28.67
N VAL A 399 15.46 -2.23 -27.61
CA VAL A 399 15.62 -3.55 -26.99
C VAL A 399 15.32 -3.46 -25.50
N SER A 400 15.07 -4.61 -24.86
CA SER A 400 14.86 -4.69 -23.41
C SER A 400 15.82 -5.66 -22.76
N MET A 401 16.27 -5.31 -21.55
CA MET A 401 16.82 -6.22 -20.56
C MET A 401 15.77 -6.40 -19.48
N ASP A 402 15.21 -7.60 -19.39
CA ASP A 402 14.10 -7.91 -18.49
C ASP A 402 14.59 -8.84 -17.38
N PHE A 403 14.28 -8.50 -16.15
CA PHE A 403 14.58 -9.26 -14.96
C PHE A 403 13.28 -9.51 -14.20
N ARG A 404 13.03 -10.76 -13.76
CA ARG A 404 11.84 -11.14 -12.98
C ARG A 404 12.26 -11.63 -11.61
N TYR A 405 11.51 -11.24 -10.60
CA TYR A 405 11.76 -11.71 -9.23
C TYR A 405 11.60 -13.22 -9.08
N ALA A 406 10.65 -13.81 -9.80
CA ALA A 406 10.47 -15.26 -9.82
C ALA A 406 11.73 -16.03 -10.27
N ASP A 407 12.63 -15.39 -11.02
CA ASP A 407 13.88 -16.00 -11.47
C ASP A 407 15.00 -15.98 -10.40
N LEU A 408 14.81 -15.19 -9.31
CA LEU A 408 15.73 -15.12 -8.14
C LEU A 408 15.28 -15.96 -6.95
N ALA A 409 14.06 -16.46 -6.94
CA ALA A 409 13.45 -17.05 -5.76
C ALA A 409 13.98 -18.47 -5.52
N ASP A 410 15.16 -18.57 -4.92
CA ASP A 410 15.64 -19.80 -4.25
C ASP A 410 14.99 -19.97 -2.86
N GLU A 411 14.39 -18.91 -2.29
CA GLU A 411 13.72 -18.88 -0.99
C GLU A 411 12.25 -18.46 -1.14
N GLN A 412 11.45 -18.84 -0.17
CA GLN A 412 10.04 -18.50 -0.08
C GLN A 412 9.84 -17.02 0.21
N VAL A 413 9.28 -16.30 -0.77
CA VAL A 413 9.00 -14.86 -0.67
C VAL A 413 7.81 -14.64 0.26
N LEU A 414 7.98 -13.80 1.28
CA LEU A 414 6.91 -13.42 2.19
C LEU A 414 5.88 -12.52 1.49
N THR A 415 4.61 -12.77 1.74
CA THR A 415 3.56 -11.84 1.33
C THR A 415 3.67 -10.52 2.11
N ALA A 416 3.03 -9.45 1.62
CA ALA A 416 3.08 -8.14 2.27
C ALA A 416 2.59 -8.19 3.74
N TYR A 417 1.54 -8.96 4.05
CA TYR A 417 1.04 -9.10 5.42
C TYR A 417 1.97 -9.91 6.30
N GLU A 418 2.54 -11.01 5.79
CA GLU A 418 3.55 -11.79 6.53
C GLU A 418 4.76 -10.92 6.88
N ARG A 419 5.25 -10.12 5.92
CA ARG A 419 6.37 -9.22 6.12
C ARG A 419 6.07 -8.16 7.17
N LEU A 420 4.96 -7.43 7.04
CA LEU A 420 4.61 -6.36 7.96
C LEU A 420 4.33 -6.88 9.39
N LEU A 421 3.65 -8.02 9.53
CA LEU A 421 3.46 -8.64 10.84
C LEU A 421 4.80 -9.02 11.48
N LEU A 422 5.70 -9.64 10.71
CA LEU A 422 7.02 -10.03 11.19
C LEU A 422 7.84 -8.81 11.62
N ASP A 423 7.84 -7.73 10.82
CA ASP A 423 8.57 -6.50 11.12
C ASP A 423 8.01 -5.79 12.35
N ALA A 424 6.68 -5.71 12.51
CA ALA A 424 6.06 -5.16 13.71
C ALA A 424 6.44 -5.96 14.97
N MET A 425 6.43 -7.30 14.91
CA MET A 425 6.88 -8.16 16.02
C MET A 425 8.36 -7.97 16.34
N LYS A 426 9.21 -7.65 15.36
CA LYS A 426 10.63 -7.36 15.56
C LYS A 426 10.93 -5.92 15.98
N GLY A 427 9.95 -5.02 15.91
CA GLY A 427 10.15 -3.60 16.19
C GLY A 427 10.75 -2.81 15.02
N ASP A 428 10.74 -3.39 13.84
CA ASP A 428 11.21 -2.72 12.64
C ASP A 428 10.07 -1.92 12.00
N ALA A 429 10.08 -0.61 12.18
CA ALA A 429 9.09 0.30 11.61
C ALA A 429 9.47 0.87 10.24
N THR A 430 10.48 0.34 9.57
CA THR A 430 11.00 0.84 8.28
C THR A 430 9.92 0.92 7.19
N LEU A 431 9.01 -0.06 7.15
CA LEU A 431 7.95 -0.19 6.14
C LEU A 431 6.59 0.31 6.62
N PHE A 432 6.56 1.12 7.68
CA PHE A 432 5.32 1.67 8.24
C PHE A 432 5.30 3.20 8.10
N ALA A 433 4.11 3.72 7.76
CA ALA A 433 3.94 5.16 7.59
C ALA A 433 4.06 5.89 8.95
N ARG A 434 4.85 6.97 8.97
CA ARG A 434 5.00 7.84 10.15
C ARG A 434 4.02 8.99 10.08
N THR A 435 3.57 9.46 11.22
CA THR A 435 2.58 10.53 11.37
C THR A 435 2.86 11.76 10.52
N ASP A 436 4.09 12.26 10.51
CA ASP A 436 4.45 13.47 9.76
C ASP A 436 4.27 13.30 8.24
N ALA A 437 4.66 12.14 7.70
CA ALA A 437 4.46 11.81 6.29
C ALA A 437 2.96 11.66 5.96
N VAL A 438 2.16 11.06 6.85
CA VAL A 438 0.70 10.93 6.69
C VAL A 438 0.03 12.30 6.66
N HIS A 439 0.39 13.20 7.59
CA HIS A 439 -0.14 14.56 7.63
C HIS A 439 0.26 15.38 6.40
N ALA A 440 1.52 15.29 5.97
CA ALA A 440 1.99 15.98 4.75
C ALA A 440 1.26 15.46 3.50
N ALA A 441 1.00 14.14 3.41
CA ALA A 441 0.23 13.55 2.32
C ALA A 441 -1.23 14.06 2.32
N TRP A 442 -1.90 14.13 3.47
CA TRP A 442 -3.26 14.70 3.56
C TRP A 442 -3.30 16.17 3.21
N LYS A 443 -2.35 16.95 3.71
CA LYS A 443 -2.24 18.38 3.36
C LYS A 443 -2.08 18.57 1.86
N PHE A 444 -1.29 17.73 1.20
CA PHE A 444 -1.10 17.79 -0.25
C PHE A 444 -2.37 17.47 -1.04
N VAL A 445 -3.19 16.52 -0.59
CA VAL A 445 -4.42 16.12 -1.30
C VAL A 445 -5.66 16.92 -0.91
N GLN A 446 -5.62 17.69 0.18
CA GLN A 446 -6.80 18.47 0.66
C GLN A 446 -7.39 19.37 -0.43
N PRO A 447 -6.63 20.12 -1.25
CA PRO A 447 -7.19 20.92 -2.34
C PRO A 447 -7.97 20.10 -3.39
N ILE A 448 -7.65 18.82 -3.57
CA ILE A 448 -8.40 17.92 -4.46
C ILE A 448 -9.76 17.57 -3.86
N LEU A 449 -9.80 17.33 -2.55
CA LEU A 449 -11.05 17.08 -1.81
C LEU A 449 -11.96 18.32 -1.87
N ASP A 450 -11.41 19.48 -1.58
CA ASP A 450 -12.14 20.75 -1.61
C ASP A 450 -12.72 21.03 -3.02
N TYR A 451 -11.93 20.79 -4.07
CA TYR A 451 -12.41 20.90 -5.46
C TYR A 451 -13.56 19.94 -5.75
N LYS A 452 -13.46 18.69 -5.31
CA LYS A 452 -14.53 17.69 -5.47
C LYS A 452 -15.80 18.11 -4.76
N GLU A 453 -15.71 18.58 -3.51
CA GLU A 453 -16.83 19.04 -2.71
C GLU A 453 -17.50 20.30 -3.31
N ALA A 454 -16.69 21.19 -3.89
CA ALA A 454 -17.19 22.38 -4.63
C ALA A 454 -17.87 22.03 -5.97
N GLY A 455 -18.05 20.75 -6.29
CA GLY A 455 -18.69 20.32 -7.53
C GLY A 455 -17.73 20.21 -8.73
N GLY A 456 -16.45 20.01 -8.47
CA GLY A 456 -15.40 19.83 -9.45
C GLY A 456 -15.74 18.81 -10.55
N ARG A 457 -15.16 18.95 -11.71
CA ARG A 457 -15.52 18.16 -12.90
C ARG A 457 -15.11 16.69 -12.75
N ILE A 458 -16.06 15.78 -13.01
CA ILE A 458 -15.81 14.35 -13.14
C ILE A 458 -16.11 13.95 -14.59
N TYR A 459 -15.15 13.28 -15.23
CA TYR A 459 -15.25 12.82 -16.60
C TYR A 459 -15.74 11.39 -16.64
N GLU A 460 -16.56 11.05 -17.62
CA GLU A 460 -16.91 9.67 -17.88
C GLU A 460 -15.81 8.95 -18.66
N TYR A 461 -15.64 7.65 -18.41
CA TYR A 461 -14.86 6.76 -19.26
C TYR A 461 -15.52 5.38 -19.35
N GLU A 462 -15.46 4.80 -20.53
CA GLU A 462 -15.98 3.48 -20.79
C GLU A 462 -15.16 2.42 -20.04
N ALA A 463 -15.83 1.49 -19.35
CA ALA A 463 -15.16 0.37 -18.67
C ALA A 463 -14.30 -0.42 -19.66
N GLY A 464 -13.09 -0.84 -19.23
CA GLY A 464 -12.12 -1.51 -20.12
C GLY A 464 -11.19 -0.55 -20.88
N THR A 465 -11.36 0.77 -20.74
CA THR A 465 -10.44 1.77 -21.32
C THR A 465 -9.41 2.26 -20.29
N TRP A 466 -8.37 2.97 -20.75
CA TRP A 466 -7.32 3.53 -19.87
C TRP A 466 -7.73 4.83 -19.16
N GLY A 467 -9.02 5.03 -18.94
CA GLY A 467 -9.58 6.20 -18.28
C GLY A 467 -10.09 7.27 -19.26
N PRO A 468 -10.48 8.44 -18.76
CA PRO A 468 -11.02 9.53 -19.57
C PRO A 468 -10.02 10.05 -20.61
N VAL A 469 -10.51 10.47 -21.79
CA VAL A 469 -9.71 11.16 -22.81
C VAL A 469 -9.00 12.40 -22.24
N ALA A 470 -9.59 13.04 -21.23
CA ALA A 470 -8.97 14.16 -20.52
C ALA A 470 -7.61 13.78 -19.87
N ALA A 471 -7.43 12.53 -19.41
CA ALA A 471 -6.17 12.07 -18.85
C ALA A 471 -5.07 11.90 -19.92
N GLU A 472 -5.44 11.48 -21.13
CA GLU A 472 -4.52 11.47 -22.28
C GLU A 472 -4.09 12.90 -22.64
N LYS A 473 -5.03 13.84 -22.65
CA LYS A 473 -4.75 15.26 -22.91
C LYS A 473 -3.87 15.88 -21.84
N LEU A 474 -3.99 15.46 -20.58
CA LEU A 474 -3.20 15.97 -19.47
C LEU A 474 -1.69 15.80 -19.72
N ILE A 475 -1.26 14.60 -20.05
CA ILE A 475 0.16 14.32 -20.31
C ILE A 475 0.62 14.84 -21.67
N ALA A 476 -0.29 14.84 -22.66
CA ALA A 476 0.00 15.32 -24.03
C ALA A 476 0.29 16.83 -24.10
N LYS A 477 -0.18 17.66 -23.14
CA LYS A 477 0.17 19.09 -23.04
C LYS A 477 1.69 19.31 -23.01
N SER A 478 2.45 18.35 -22.53
CA SER A 478 3.91 18.39 -22.45
C SER A 478 4.61 17.56 -23.54
N GLY A 479 3.88 17.14 -24.58
CA GLY A 479 4.41 16.31 -25.68
C GLY A 479 4.67 14.85 -25.28
N ARG A 480 4.17 14.40 -24.13
CA ARG A 480 4.37 13.06 -23.58
C ARG A 480 3.13 12.19 -23.75
N VAL A 481 3.28 10.88 -23.57
CA VAL A 481 2.17 9.92 -23.67
C VAL A 481 2.21 8.92 -22.50
N TRP A 482 1.04 8.55 -22.00
CA TRP A 482 0.95 7.50 -21.01
C TRP A 482 1.40 6.16 -21.57
N ARG A 483 2.25 5.48 -20.81
CA ARG A 483 2.49 4.06 -21.08
C ARG A 483 1.20 3.27 -20.83
N LYS A 484 0.87 2.35 -21.73
CA LYS A 484 -0.26 1.41 -21.63
C LYS A 484 0.28 0.01 -21.32
N PRO A 485 0.42 -0.36 -20.05
CA PRO A 485 0.99 -1.65 -19.67
C PRO A 485 0.08 -2.81 -20.05
N SER A 486 0.65 -3.93 -20.48
CA SER A 486 -0.09 -5.20 -20.60
C SER A 486 -0.20 -5.89 -19.23
N GLY A 487 -1.31 -6.60 -18.98
CA GLY A 487 -1.52 -7.33 -17.73
C GLY A 487 -0.52 -8.44 -17.45
N LYS A 488 0.20 -8.94 -18.47
CA LYS A 488 1.28 -9.92 -18.35
C LYS A 488 2.52 -9.41 -19.07
N MET A 489 3.69 -9.56 -18.50
CA MET A 489 4.93 -9.39 -19.26
C MET A 489 5.01 -10.52 -20.30
N LYS A 490 5.24 -10.17 -21.58
CA LYS A 490 5.40 -11.17 -22.63
C LYS A 490 6.59 -12.08 -22.28
N LYS A 491 6.36 -13.40 -22.20
CA LYS A 491 7.47 -14.35 -22.19
C LYS A 491 8.24 -14.14 -23.49
N LYS A 492 9.54 -13.91 -23.42
CA LYS A 492 10.40 -14.12 -24.58
C LYS A 492 10.35 -15.63 -24.89
N VAL A 493 9.89 -15.99 -26.09
CA VAL A 493 10.06 -17.31 -26.69
C VAL A 493 11.54 -17.46 -27.07
#